data_a32f13a25b06d32b2d49d980f3087c66
#
_entry.id   a32f13a25b06d32b2d49d980f3087c66
#
_cell.length_a   1.000
_cell.length_b   1.000
_cell.length_c   1.000
_cell.angle_alpha   90.00
_cell.angle_beta   90.00
_cell.angle_gamma   90.00
#
_symmetry.space_group_name_H-M   'P 1'
#
loop_
_entity.id
_entity.type
_entity.pdbx_description
1 polymer ?
#
loop_
_entity_poly.entity_id
_entity_poly.type
_entity_poly.pdbx_seq_one_letter_code
_entity_poly.pdbx_strand_id
1 'polypeptide(L)'
;MLLTSIAPKIISISEATWRKAAANHSQRIRHLLQPGLTPIEHDINGGKRKRRQQHHYVDDWTALDPVNPIYNFLIEYYGLKGAKGPRRLARWSPDPKLLLGDHINTDDNCKDASSVLSSSVDNGQLYKAAMKASHGLGGIVLENATLDDLGGTLHMRGAVPLPLGEEESDQLHGILYNPAVFYNRHIPLDNNNDDESNQEDRKLQLLKTIAPFQWYTSILKSTLNSDPILHCYGLHEWAMQYWPEGADPPPSAKYQSSLNLRVSRQVINDTVERKGVRCTHVDALRFFAPAAGPLNHHGASLQRMDQLRLEQKGCVHAHMDLLKIGLKLQGFIDSELMVDILEIALAARKLDVEASPYDATGYGAGVVPIETNEGRKMYRDRQVELMLRVEPVRRRLLDAYEVFMKIAFDESLLLRSDEFVGGGGGKRAAVDDDGPYVAPERLAKAEPGGLPWRKNLIEQS
;
A
#
# COMPACT_ATOMS: atom_id res chain seq x y z
N MET A 1 -18.95 -14.18 26.00
CA MET A 1 -18.03 -15.21 25.56
C MET A 1 -16.66 -14.81 26.04
N LEU A 2 -16.07 -15.52 26.98
CA LEU A 2 -14.73 -15.26 27.48
C LEU A 2 -13.75 -15.51 26.33
N LEU A 3 -13.12 -14.45 25.85
CA LEU A 3 -12.03 -14.52 24.88
C LEU A 3 -10.88 -15.25 25.54
N THR A 4 -10.58 -16.44 25.05
CA THR A 4 -9.39 -17.19 25.44
C THR A 4 -8.19 -16.35 25.01
N SER A 5 -7.49 -15.79 25.99
CA SER A 5 -6.17 -15.19 25.80
C SER A 5 -5.32 -16.20 25.04
N ILE A 6 -4.91 -15.84 23.82
CA ILE A 6 -3.99 -16.67 23.03
C ILE A 6 -2.70 -16.74 23.84
N ALA A 7 -2.32 -17.94 24.28
CA ALA A 7 -1.07 -18.12 25.02
C ALA A 7 0.10 -17.63 24.13
N PRO A 8 1.04 -16.87 24.68
CA PRO A 8 2.17 -16.35 23.93
C PRO A 8 2.98 -17.51 23.33
N LYS A 9 3.17 -17.46 22.03
CA LYS A 9 3.83 -18.50 21.23
C LYS A 9 5.11 -17.97 20.63
N ILE A 10 6.18 -18.75 20.69
CA ILE A 10 7.40 -18.50 19.91
C ILE A 10 7.41 -19.49 18.74
N ILE A 11 7.54 -18.92 17.55
CA ILE A 11 7.65 -19.68 16.29
C ILE A 11 9.04 -19.40 15.73
N SER A 12 9.81 -20.45 15.42
CA SER A 12 11.10 -20.32 14.77
C SER A 12 11.01 -20.63 13.29
N ILE A 13 11.67 -19.82 12.46
CA ILE A 13 11.86 -20.05 11.04
C ILE A 13 13.36 -20.21 10.80
N SER A 14 13.77 -21.38 10.30
CA SER A 14 15.17 -21.69 10.03
C SER A 14 15.78 -20.73 9.00
N GLU A 15 17.08 -20.48 9.11
CA GLU A 15 17.82 -19.61 8.20
C GLU A 15 17.64 -20.01 6.73
N ALA A 16 17.75 -21.29 6.42
CA ALA A 16 17.56 -21.79 5.06
C ALA A 16 16.18 -21.47 4.51
N THR A 17 15.15 -21.57 5.34
CA THR A 17 13.75 -21.32 4.96
C THR A 17 13.51 -19.83 4.68
N TRP A 18 13.84 -18.95 5.63
CA TRP A 18 13.56 -17.53 5.43
C TRP A 18 14.44 -16.89 4.36
N ARG A 19 15.72 -17.33 4.21
CA ARG A 19 16.59 -16.85 3.13
C ARG A 19 16.06 -17.24 1.74
N LYS A 20 15.57 -18.47 1.58
CA LYS A 20 14.93 -18.93 0.35
C LYS A 20 13.67 -18.11 0.04
N ALA A 21 12.81 -17.88 1.02
CA ALA A 21 11.61 -17.09 0.87
C ALA A 21 11.94 -15.64 0.48
N ALA A 22 12.91 -15.01 1.14
CA ALA A 22 13.37 -13.67 0.83
C ALA A 22 13.97 -13.53 -0.57
N ALA A 23 14.76 -14.53 -1.01
CA ALA A 23 15.31 -14.56 -2.36
C ALA A 23 14.22 -14.68 -3.43
N ASN A 24 13.26 -15.58 -3.24
CA ASN A 24 12.12 -15.73 -4.15
C ASN A 24 11.29 -14.45 -4.24
N HIS A 25 10.98 -13.84 -3.09
CA HIS A 25 10.26 -12.56 -3.04
C HIS A 25 11.00 -11.47 -3.81
N SER A 26 12.29 -11.28 -3.54
CA SER A 26 13.12 -10.28 -4.24
C SER A 26 13.15 -10.51 -5.76
N GLN A 27 13.24 -11.77 -6.19
CA GLN A 27 13.23 -12.13 -7.61
C GLN A 27 11.87 -11.82 -8.26
N ARG A 28 10.75 -12.10 -7.60
CA ARG A 28 9.40 -11.79 -8.11
C ARG A 28 9.20 -10.27 -8.24
N ILE A 29 9.59 -9.50 -7.23
CA ILE A 29 9.54 -8.02 -7.29
C ILE A 29 10.40 -7.48 -8.42
N ARG A 30 11.63 -8.03 -8.60
CA ARG A 30 12.50 -7.65 -9.71
C ARG A 30 11.85 -7.92 -11.06
N HIS A 31 11.25 -9.08 -11.24
CA HIS A 31 10.55 -9.43 -12.49
C HIS A 31 9.45 -8.42 -12.83
N LEU A 32 8.63 -8.03 -11.84
CA LEU A 32 7.55 -7.07 -12.01
C LEU A 32 8.05 -5.64 -12.34
N LEU A 33 9.17 -5.23 -11.75
CA LEU A 33 9.68 -3.87 -11.90
C LEU A 33 10.70 -3.72 -13.03
N GLN A 34 11.32 -4.82 -13.51
CA GLN A 34 12.39 -4.81 -14.51
C GLN A 34 12.09 -3.93 -15.74
N PRO A 35 10.87 -3.94 -16.33
CA PRO A 35 10.59 -3.10 -17.51
C PRO A 35 10.55 -1.60 -17.19
N GLY A 36 10.42 -1.23 -15.92
CA GLY A 36 10.37 0.16 -15.45
C GLY A 36 11.65 0.66 -14.82
N LEU A 37 12.68 -0.19 -14.67
CA LEU A 37 13.97 0.22 -14.10
C LEU A 37 14.82 0.94 -15.14
N THR A 38 15.51 2.00 -14.71
CA THR A 38 16.53 2.65 -15.56
C THR A 38 17.67 1.69 -15.84
N PRO A 39 18.26 1.72 -17.07
CA PRO A 39 19.44 0.92 -17.39
C PRO A 39 20.59 1.16 -16.40
N ILE A 40 21.37 0.13 -16.11
CA ILE A 40 22.61 0.29 -15.35
C ILE A 40 23.60 1.00 -16.28
N GLU A 41 23.95 2.25 -15.97
CA GLU A 41 25.05 2.92 -16.64
C GLU A 41 26.34 2.18 -16.31
N HIS A 42 26.85 1.41 -17.26
CA HIS A 42 28.21 0.91 -17.21
C HIS A 42 29.13 2.12 -17.40
N ASP A 43 29.83 2.49 -16.34
CA ASP A 43 30.81 3.57 -16.36
C ASP A 43 31.94 3.18 -17.36
N ILE A 44 31.85 3.71 -18.57
CA ILE A 44 32.83 3.44 -19.67
C ILE A 44 34.20 4.03 -19.29
N ASN A 45 34.28 4.89 -18.28
CA ASN A 45 35.48 5.60 -17.86
C ASN A 45 36.23 4.96 -16.67
N GLY A 46 36.16 3.67 -16.45
CA GLY A 46 37.16 2.94 -15.65
C GLY A 46 37.39 3.39 -14.20
N GLY A 47 36.52 4.24 -13.67
CA GLY A 47 36.56 4.67 -12.28
C GLY A 47 36.20 3.52 -11.33
N LYS A 48 37.20 2.94 -10.69
CA LYS A 48 37.02 1.89 -9.67
C LYS A 48 36.15 2.44 -8.53
N ARG A 49 34.82 2.35 -8.64
CA ARG A 49 33.96 2.40 -7.47
C ARG A 49 34.44 1.29 -6.53
N LYS A 50 34.97 1.67 -5.36
CA LYS A 50 35.33 0.72 -4.31
C LYS A 50 34.12 -0.16 -4.05
N ARG A 51 34.12 -1.37 -4.62
CA ARG A 51 33.18 -2.43 -4.24
C ARG A 51 33.34 -2.62 -2.74
N ARG A 52 32.36 -2.22 -1.96
CA ARG A 52 32.18 -2.77 -0.62
C ARG A 52 31.89 -4.26 -0.83
N GLN A 53 32.95 -5.05 -0.75
CA GLN A 53 32.84 -6.49 -0.59
C GLN A 53 32.28 -6.73 0.81
N GLN A 54 30.97 -6.83 0.89
CA GLN A 54 30.32 -7.46 2.03
C GLN A 54 29.01 -8.08 1.55
N HIS A 55 28.96 -9.39 1.65
CA HIS A 55 27.83 -10.29 1.50
C HIS A 55 27.21 -10.51 0.09
N HIS A 56 26.86 -11.76 -0.17
CA HIS A 56 26.41 -12.40 -1.39
C HIS A 56 25.16 -11.81 -2.12
N TYR A 57 24.74 -10.60 -1.83
CA TYR A 57 23.69 -9.89 -2.54
C TYR A 57 24.28 -8.78 -3.39
N VAL A 58 24.28 -8.98 -4.70
CA VAL A 58 24.56 -7.89 -5.64
C VAL A 58 23.40 -6.90 -5.55
N ASP A 59 23.63 -5.78 -4.85
CA ASP A 59 22.67 -4.67 -4.74
C ASP A 59 22.73 -3.84 -6.02
N ASP A 60 22.12 -4.35 -7.08
CA ASP A 60 22.07 -3.77 -8.42
C ASP A 60 20.71 -3.11 -8.76
N TRP A 61 19.95 -2.73 -7.73
CA TRP A 61 18.72 -1.98 -7.91
C TRP A 61 19.00 -0.59 -8.46
N THR A 62 18.37 -0.26 -9.60
CA THR A 62 18.36 1.10 -10.16
C THR A 62 17.04 1.81 -9.82
N ALA A 63 16.94 3.09 -10.17
CA ALA A 63 15.71 3.85 -10.01
C ALA A 63 14.67 3.41 -11.05
N LEU A 64 13.40 3.62 -10.72
CA LEU A 64 12.34 3.57 -11.73
C LEU A 64 12.47 4.75 -12.66
N ASP A 65 12.19 4.55 -13.95
CA ASP A 65 12.17 5.59 -14.94
C ASP A 65 10.97 6.54 -14.75
N PRO A 66 11.18 7.82 -14.43
CA PRO A 66 10.11 8.76 -14.16
C PRO A 66 9.29 9.13 -15.41
N VAL A 67 9.80 8.88 -16.62
CA VAL A 67 9.06 9.17 -17.85
C VAL A 67 8.25 7.97 -18.34
N ASN A 68 8.48 6.77 -17.81
CA ASN A 68 7.70 5.59 -18.17
C ASN A 68 6.28 5.68 -17.57
N PRO A 69 5.21 5.83 -18.38
CA PRO A 69 3.86 6.10 -17.88
C PRO A 69 3.24 4.93 -17.10
N ILE A 70 3.77 3.71 -17.28
CA ILE A 70 3.29 2.51 -16.56
C ILE A 70 3.88 2.45 -15.15
N TYR A 71 5.07 3.03 -14.92
CA TYR A 71 5.79 2.91 -13.64
C TYR A 71 5.93 4.23 -12.88
N ASN A 72 5.79 5.39 -13.54
CA ASN A 72 5.97 6.69 -12.90
C ASN A 72 5.02 6.94 -11.71
N PHE A 73 3.82 6.37 -11.73
CA PHE A 73 2.88 6.47 -10.62
C PHE A 73 3.44 5.89 -9.30
N LEU A 74 4.32 4.90 -9.38
CA LEU A 74 5.02 4.34 -8.23
C LEU A 74 5.92 5.37 -7.54
N ILE A 75 6.51 6.28 -8.34
CA ILE A 75 7.37 7.36 -7.85
C ILE A 75 6.51 8.50 -7.30
N GLU A 76 5.51 8.92 -8.06
CA GLU A 76 4.72 10.13 -7.80
C GLU A 76 3.74 9.96 -6.63
N TYR A 77 3.02 8.83 -6.61
CA TYR A 77 1.94 8.61 -5.64
C TYR A 77 2.33 7.71 -4.47
N TYR A 78 3.30 6.80 -4.66
CA TYR A 78 3.68 5.83 -3.62
C TYR A 78 5.09 6.05 -3.06
N GLY A 79 5.79 7.08 -3.54
CA GLY A 79 7.06 7.52 -2.97
C GLY A 79 8.22 6.54 -3.19
N LEU A 80 8.16 5.70 -4.23
CA LEU A 80 9.21 4.73 -4.55
C LEU A 80 10.34 5.37 -5.34
N LYS A 81 10.97 6.41 -4.78
CA LYS A 81 12.00 7.24 -5.42
C LYS A 81 13.38 6.61 -5.36
N GLY A 82 14.16 6.82 -6.44
CA GLY A 82 15.55 6.35 -6.56
C GLY A 82 15.64 4.82 -6.45
N ALA A 83 16.84 4.28 -6.38
CA ALA A 83 17.08 2.84 -6.21
C ALA A 83 16.53 2.28 -4.88
N LYS A 84 16.39 3.13 -3.85
CA LYS A 84 15.84 2.73 -2.54
C LYS A 84 14.36 2.33 -2.61
N GLY A 85 13.60 2.91 -3.55
CA GLY A 85 12.16 2.61 -3.71
C GLY A 85 11.91 1.16 -4.11
N PRO A 86 12.38 0.71 -5.29
CA PRO A 86 12.28 -0.68 -5.71
C PRO A 86 12.90 -1.67 -4.71
N ARG A 87 14.08 -1.35 -4.18
CA ARG A 87 14.74 -2.15 -3.15
C ARG A 87 13.87 -2.34 -1.89
N ARG A 88 13.11 -1.31 -1.49
CA ARG A 88 12.22 -1.41 -0.34
C ARG A 88 11.15 -2.48 -0.56
N LEU A 89 10.55 -2.54 -1.76
CA LEU A 89 9.55 -3.56 -2.10
C LEU A 89 10.14 -4.97 -2.12
N ALA A 90 11.42 -5.11 -2.49
CA ALA A 90 12.10 -6.39 -2.58
C ALA A 90 12.51 -7.01 -1.24
N ARG A 91 12.31 -6.28 -0.13
CA ARG A 91 12.60 -6.78 1.21
C ARG A 91 11.46 -7.64 1.72
N TRP A 92 11.81 -8.74 2.34
CA TRP A 92 10.89 -9.77 2.82
C TRP A 92 10.50 -9.58 4.28
N SER A 93 9.29 -10.02 4.62
CA SER A 93 8.78 -10.19 5.98
C SER A 93 7.94 -11.45 6.10
N PRO A 94 7.95 -12.16 7.24
CA PRO A 94 7.08 -13.31 7.48
C PRO A 94 5.62 -12.87 7.62
N ASP A 95 4.69 -13.82 7.47
CA ASP A 95 3.27 -13.61 7.73
C ASP A 95 2.98 -13.53 9.23
N PRO A 96 2.47 -12.40 9.76
CA PRO A 96 2.09 -12.28 11.16
C PRO A 96 0.96 -13.23 11.58
N LYS A 97 0.17 -13.79 10.68
CA LYS A 97 -0.87 -14.81 10.97
C LYS A 97 -0.33 -16.00 11.71
N LEU A 98 0.95 -16.34 11.52
CA LEU A 98 1.62 -17.41 12.24
C LEU A 98 1.48 -17.27 13.77
N LEU A 99 1.38 -16.04 14.28
CA LEU A 99 1.23 -15.75 15.71
C LEU A 99 -0.15 -16.13 16.27
N LEU A 100 -1.17 -16.20 15.44
CA LEU A 100 -2.53 -16.48 15.87
C LEU A 100 -2.78 -17.98 16.09
N GLY A 101 -1.90 -18.86 15.61
CA GLY A 101 -2.01 -20.30 15.81
C GLY A 101 -3.19 -21.00 15.13
N ASP A 102 -3.99 -20.25 14.40
CA ASP A 102 -5.06 -20.80 13.60
C ASP A 102 -4.44 -21.67 12.50
N HIS A 103 -4.77 -22.96 12.51
CA HIS A 103 -4.44 -23.86 11.41
C HIS A 103 -4.93 -23.22 10.13
N ILE A 104 -3.99 -22.82 9.29
CA ILE A 104 -4.27 -22.29 7.96
C ILE A 104 -4.99 -23.44 7.24
N ASN A 105 -6.31 -23.35 7.13
CA ASN A 105 -7.04 -24.06 6.10
C ASN A 105 -6.56 -23.45 4.78
N THR A 106 -5.46 -24.00 4.28
CA THR A 106 -4.99 -23.70 2.93
C THR A 106 -5.99 -24.36 1.99
N ASP A 107 -6.82 -23.56 1.35
CA ASP A 107 -7.44 -23.97 0.11
C ASP A 107 -6.35 -24.57 -0.79
N ASP A 108 -6.62 -25.72 -1.35
CA ASP A 108 -5.75 -26.77 -1.89
C ASP A 108 -4.68 -26.38 -2.94
N ASN A 109 -4.43 -25.11 -3.20
CA ASN A 109 -3.52 -24.67 -4.28
C ASN A 109 -2.16 -24.07 -3.84
N CYS A 110 -1.85 -24.01 -2.54
CA CYS A 110 -0.54 -23.55 -2.02
C CYS A 110 0.12 -24.62 -1.12
N LYS A 111 0.26 -25.84 -1.61
CA LYS A 111 0.78 -26.98 -0.80
C LYS A 111 2.27 -26.91 -0.44
N ASP A 112 3.06 -26.00 -1.04
CA ASP A 112 4.53 -26.07 -0.89
C ASP A 112 5.14 -25.09 0.13
N ALA A 113 4.43 -24.08 0.61
CA ALA A 113 5.04 -23.06 1.46
C ALA A 113 4.69 -23.17 2.96
N SER A 114 3.53 -23.71 3.32
CA SER A 114 3.04 -23.68 4.72
C SER A 114 3.42 -24.91 5.57
N SER A 115 3.78 -26.02 4.96
CA SER A 115 4.08 -27.26 5.69
C SER A 115 5.51 -27.38 6.23
N VAL A 116 6.40 -26.45 5.85
CA VAL A 116 7.84 -26.48 6.23
C VAL A 116 8.21 -25.42 7.28
N LEU A 117 7.26 -24.59 7.70
CA LEU A 117 7.57 -23.25 8.26
C LEU A 117 7.64 -23.17 9.77
N SER A 118 7.29 -24.16 10.59
CA SER A 118 7.33 -23.93 12.03
C SER A 118 7.67 -25.15 12.87
N SER A 119 8.79 -25.08 13.56
CA SER A 119 8.97 -25.84 14.79
C SER A 119 8.61 -24.94 15.99
N SER A 120 7.67 -25.39 16.84
CA SER A 120 7.47 -24.76 18.15
C SER A 120 8.74 -25.01 18.97
N VAL A 121 9.35 -23.94 19.43
CA VAL A 121 10.56 -24.03 20.28
C VAL A 121 10.10 -24.15 21.71
N ASP A 122 10.10 -25.36 22.26
CA ASP A 122 9.77 -25.63 23.65
C ASP A 122 10.99 -25.41 24.55
N ASN A 123 10.87 -24.48 25.51
CA ASN A 123 11.69 -24.31 26.71
C ASN A 123 13.21 -24.17 26.60
N GLY A 124 13.79 -24.00 25.41
CA GLY A 124 15.22 -23.76 25.21
C GLY A 124 15.66 -22.34 25.55
N GLN A 125 16.97 -22.07 25.44
CA GLN A 125 17.54 -20.72 25.62
C GLN A 125 16.92 -19.70 24.66
N LEU A 126 16.68 -20.09 23.39
CA LEU A 126 16.04 -19.25 22.38
C LEU A 126 14.63 -18.82 22.80
N TYR A 127 13.83 -19.75 23.33
CA TYR A 127 12.49 -19.44 23.85
C TYR A 127 12.55 -18.41 24.98
N LYS A 128 13.42 -18.61 25.96
CA LYS A 128 13.60 -17.69 27.11
C LYS A 128 14.05 -16.30 26.66
N ALA A 129 15.02 -16.24 25.74
CA ALA A 129 15.51 -14.97 25.19
C ALA A 129 14.40 -14.24 24.41
N ALA A 130 13.65 -14.94 23.56
CA ALA A 130 12.55 -14.39 22.79
C ALA A 130 11.40 -13.90 23.68
N MET A 131 11.02 -14.65 24.71
CA MET A 131 10.00 -14.24 25.67
C MET A 131 10.43 -13.03 26.47
N LYS A 132 11.69 -12.92 26.89
CA LYS A 132 12.24 -11.75 27.56
C LYS A 132 12.24 -10.53 26.62
N ALA A 133 12.70 -10.69 25.38
CA ALA A 133 12.78 -9.62 24.39
C ALA A 133 11.41 -9.10 23.93
N SER A 134 10.39 -9.96 23.97
CA SER A 134 8.99 -9.60 23.64
C SER A 134 8.18 -9.16 24.86
N HIS A 135 8.78 -9.02 26.03
CA HIS A 135 8.03 -8.77 27.28
C HIS A 135 6.87 -9.75 27.52
N GLY A 136 7.08 -11.01 27.17
CA GLY A 136 6.06 -12.06 27.33
C GLY A 136 5.05 -12.19 26.20
N LEU A 137 5.12 -11.35 25.14
CA LEU A 137 4.15 -11.36 24.03
C LEU A 137 4.40 -12.47 23.00
N GLY A 138 5.54 -13.15 23.06
CA GLY A 138 5.93 -14.12 22.05
C GLY A 138 6.35 -13.48 20.72
N GLY A 139 6.43 -14.25 19.64
CA GLY A 139 6.81 -13.73 18.33
C GLY A 139 7.34 -14.78 17.36
N ILE A 140 7.73 -14.31 16.18
CA ILE A 140 8.40 -15.10 15.15
C ILE A 140 9.90 -14.82 15.24
N VAL A 141 10.71 -15.88 15.38
CA VAL A 141 12.18 -15.80 15.41
C VAL A 141 12.72 -16.24 14.06
N LEU A 142 13.50 -15.40 13.42
CA LEU A 142 14.31 -15.75 12.24
C LEU A 142 15.69 -16.15 12.72
N GLU A 143 16.01 -17.43 12.59
CA GLU A 143 17.30 -18.00 13.03
C GLU A 143 18.45 -17.41 12.21
N ASN A 144 19.56 -17.08 12.87
CA ASN A 144 20.77 -16.52 12.27
C ASN A 144 20.58 -15.23 11.46
N ALA A 145 19.43 -14.58 11.60
CA ALA A 145 19.23 -13.26 11.00
C ALA A 145 20.01 -12.19 11.80
N THR A 146 20.60 -11.24 11.05
CA THR A 146 21.48 -10.19 11.57
C THR A 146 20.87 -8.79 11.40
N LEU A 147 21.47 -7.78 12.02
CA LEU A 147 21.09 -6.37 11.79
C LEU A 147 21.30 -5.92 10.34
N ASP A 148 22.30 -6.49 9.66
CA ASP A 148 22.54 -6.21 8.24
C ASP A 148 21.40 -6.76 7.35
N ASP A 149 20.83 -7.90 7.74
CA ASP A 149 19.65 -8.45 7.06
C ASP A 149 18.45 -7.50 7.19
N LEU A 150 18.22 -6.88 8.36
CA LEU A 150 17.16 -5.85 8.54
C LEU A 150 17.39 -4.62 7.66
N GLY A 151 18.62 -4.23 7.40
CA GLY A 151 18.97 -3.13 6.50
C GLY A 151 18.90 -3.50 5.02
N GLY A 152 19.10 -4.78 4.68
CA GLY A 152 19.25 -5.33 3.34
C GLY A 152 18.05 -6.12 2.86
N THR A 153 17.88 -7.32 3.37
CA THR A 153 16.97 -8.36 2.87
C THR A 153 15.58 -8.33 3.52
N LEU A 154 15.54 -7.90 4.80
CA LEU A 154 14.34 -7.97 5.63
C LEU A 154 13.70 -6.58 5.82
N HIS A 155 12.36 -6.55 5.90
CA HIS A 155 11.59 -5.36 6.25
C HIS A 155 10.56 -5.69 7.31
N MET A 156 11.00 -5.69 8.56
CA MET A 156 10.16 -6.00 9.72
C MET A 156 10.15 -4.83 10.68
N ARG A 157 8.98 -4.31 11.00
CA ARG A 157 8.81 -3.29 12.05
C ARG A 157 8.59 -3.99 13.38
N GLY A 158 9.28 -3.52 14.43
CA GLY A 158 9.24 -4.18 15.74
C GLY A 158 10.15 -5.39 15.86
N ALA A 159 11.08 -5.54 14.92
CA ALA A 159 12.13 -6.54 15.01
C ALA A 159 13.10 -6.21 16.16
N VAL A 160 13.47 -7.24 16.94
CA VAL A 160 14.38 -7.16 18.08
C VAL A 160 15.51 -8.15 17.86
N PRO A 161 16.76 -7.71 17.82
CA PRO A 161 17.89 -8.63 17.84
C PRO A 161 17.87 -9.45 19.13
N LEU A 162 18.14 -10.73 19.00
CA LEU A 162 18.29 -11.64 20.14
C LEU A 162 19.78 -11.87 20.38
N PRO A 163 20.36 -11.25 21.40
CA PRO A 163 21.68 -11.65 21.89
C PRO A 163 21.52 -12.99 22.62
N LEU A 164 22.32 -13.96 22.29
CA LEU A 164 22.35 -15.25 22.95
C LEU A 164 23.71 -15.48 23.58
N GLY A 165 23.68 -15.54 24.92
CA GLY A 165 24.82 -15.88 25.75
C GLY A 165 25.65 -14.68 26.22
N GLU A 166 26.07 -14.71 27.50
CA GLU A 166 27.08 -13.81 28.08
C GLU A 166 28.49 -14.22 27.66
N GLU A 167 28.66 -15.35 26.98
CA GLU A 167 29.93 -15.86 26.46
C GLU A 167 29.91 -15.91 24.93
N GLU A 168 30.96 -15.36 24.30
CA GLU A 168 31.11 -15.22 22.82
C GLU A 168 31.10 -16.54 22.04
N SER A 169 31.05 -17.71 22.67
CA SER A 169 31.24 -19.00 22.03
C SER A 169 29.95 -19.74 21.62
N ASP A 170 28.77 -19.36 22.13
CA ASP A 170 27.49 -20.03 21.83
C ASP A 170 26.51 -19.06 21.16
N GLN A 171 26.90 -18.56 19.99
CA GLN A 171 26.15 -17.56 19.25
C GLN A 171 24.99 -18.19 18.46
N LEU A 172 23.86 -18.41 19.09
CA LEU A 172 22.59 -18.38 18.37
C LEU A 172 22.26 -16.91 18.06
N HIS A 173 22.41 -16.52 16.84
CA HIS A 173 21.97 -15.21 16.36
C HIS A 173 20.54 -15.35 15.84
N GLY A 174 19.72 -14.34 16.05
CA GLY A 174 18.38 -14.31 15.51
C GLY A 174 17.71 -12.96 15.67
N ILE A 175 16.61 -12.79 14.97
CA ILE A 175 15.77 -11.61 15.07
C ILE A 175 14.37 -12.05 15.46
N LEU A 176 13.87 -11.54 16.58
CA LEU A 176 12.49 -11.67 16.99
C LEU A 176 11.65 -10.61 16.28
N TYR A 177 10.50 -11.03 15.76
CA TYR A 177 9.52 -10.16 15.13
C TYR A 177 8.14 -10.35 15.77
N ASN A 178 7.56 -9.26 16.26
CA ASN A 178 6.17 -9.19 16.69
C ASN A 178 5.62 -7.75 16.54
N PRO A 179 4.53 -7.53 15.79
CA PRO A 179 3.90 -6.22 15.64
C PRO A 179 3.56 -5.53 16.97
N ALA A 180 3.10 -6.27 17.97
CA ALA A 180 2.76 -5.72 19.29
C ALA A 180 3.97 -5.09 19.98
N VAL A 181 5.16 -5.69 19.86
CA VAL A 181 6.40 -5.13 20.44
C VAL A 181 6.74 -3.76 19.86
N PHE A 182 6.46 -3.55 18.58
CA PHE A 182 6.68 -2.24 17.93
C PHE A 182 5.81 -1.15 18.55
N TYR A 183 4.53 -1.44 18.79
CA TYR A 183 3.59 -0.45 19.32
C TYR A 183 3.76 -0.25 20.82
N ASN A 184 4.01 -1.30 21.58
CA ASN A 184 4.25 -1.21 23.02
C ASN A 184 5.51 -0.42 23.37
N ARG A 185 6.54 -0.39 22.51
CA ARG A 185 7.73 0.44 22.70
C ARG A 185 7.48 1.94 22.55
N HIS A 186 6.46 2.31 21.78
CA HIS A 186 6.10 3.71 21.55
C HIS A 186 5.02 4.23 22.50
N ILE A 187 4.46 3.35 23.32
CA ILE A 187 3.52 3.70 24.39
C ILE A 187 4.31 3.54 25.69
N PRO A 188 4.70 4.63 26.36
CA PRO A 188 5.41 4.53 27.64
C PRO A 188 4.54 3.78 28.65
N LEU A 189 4.96 2.59 29.01
CA LEU A 189 4.40 1.83 30.14
C LEU A 189 5.00 2.38 31.43
N ASP A 190 4.69 3.61 31.75
CA ASP A 190 5.07 4.19 33.05
C ASP A 190 3.98 3.77 34.05
N ASN A 191 4.23 2.62 34.68
CA ASN A 191 3.30 1.97 35.59
C ASN A 191 3.17 2.67 36.96
N ASN A 192 3.79 3.83 37.15
CA ASN A 192 3.93 4.43 38.48
C ASN A 192 3.27 5.80 38.69
N ASN A 193 2.56 6.34 37.70
CA ASN A 193 1.80 7.57 37.90
C ASN A 193 0.34 7.35 37.53
N ASP A 194 -0.49 7.13 38.56
CA ASP A 194 -1.96 7.02 38.52
C ASP A 194 -2.67 8.38 38.27
N ASP A 195 -2.09 9.26 37.48
CA ASP A 195 -2.71 10.52 37.11
C ASP A 195 -3.69 10.29 35.97
N GLU A 196 -5.01 10.46 36.23
CA GLU A 196 -6.09 10.24 35.28
C GLU A 196 -5.88 11.04 33.98
N SER A 197 -5.30 12.24 34.05
CA SER A 197 -4.99 13.08 32.88
C SER A 197 -4.00 12.40 31.94
N ASN A 198 -3.00 11.69 32.46
CA ASN A 198 -2.05 10.93 31.66
C ASN A 198 -2.64 9.70 30.98
N GLN A 199 -3.68 9.10 31.55
CA GLN A 199 -4.39 7.96 30.94
C GLN A 199 -5.26 8.39 29.76
N GLU A 200 -5.94 9.53 29.84
CA GLU A 200 -6.72 10.06 28.71
C GLU A 200 -5.84 10.46 27.53
N ASP A 201 -4.71 11.12 27.79
CA ASP A 201 -3.76 11.49 26.73
C ASP A 201 -3.15 10.26 26.05
N ARG A 202 -2.83 9.21 26.80
CA ARG A 202 -2.36 7.93 26.26
C ARG A 202 -3.40 7.26 25.39
N LYS A 203 -4.66 7.20 25.85
CA LYS A 203 -5.78 6.67 25.08
C LYS A 203 -5.99 7.44 23.79
N LEU A 204 -5.96 8.76 23.84
CA LEU A 204 -6.07 9.62 22.66
C LEU A 204 -4.93 9.40 21.68
N GLN A 205 -3.69 9.28 22.17
CA GLN A 205 -2.52 8.98 21.34
C GLN A 205 -2.66 7.62 20.64
N LEU A 206 -3.13 6.61 21.36
CA LEU A 206 -3.37 5.28 20.83
C LEU A 206 -4.46 5.28 19.76
N LEU A 207 -5.58 5.97 20.01
CA LEU A 207 -6.65 6.14 19.02
C LEU A 207 -6.16 6.83 17.75
N LYS A 208 -5.35 7.89 17.87
CA LYS A 208 -4.70 8.54 16.71
C LYS A 208 -3.78 7.58 15.93
N THR A 209 -3.15 6.66 16.62
CA THR A 209 -2.28 5.64 16.01
C THR A 209 -3.07 4.59 15.26
N ILE A 210 -4.22 4.17 15.81
CA ILE A 210 -5.09 3.12 15.25
C ILE A 210 -5.94 3.66 14.08
N ALA A 211 -6.41 4.90 14.16
CA ALA A 211 -7.37 5.47 13.22
C ALA A 211 -7.03 5.30 11.73
N PRO A 212 -5.78 5.45 11.25
CA PRO A 212 -5.45 5.19 9.85
C PRO A 212 -5.66 3.74 9.41
N PHE A 213 -5.48 2.77 10.30
CA PHE A 213 -5.69 1.35 10.01
C PHE A 213 -7.18 1.03 9.96
N GLN A 214 -7.97 1.57 10.88
CA GLN A 214 -9.43 1.46 10.87
C GLN A 214 -10.03 2.08 9.61
N TRP A 215 -9.52 3.25 9.19
CA TRP A 215 -9.94 3.89 7.95
C TRP A 215 -9.73 2.98 6.73
N TYR A 216 -8.53 2.40 6.56
CA TYR A 216 -8.27 1.52 5.43
C TYR A 216 -9.07 0.22 5.51
N THR A 217 -9.31 -0.31 6.71
CA THR A 217 -10.24 -1.43 6.91
C THR A 217 -11.64 -1.09 6.42
N SER A 218 -12.15 0.09 6.76
CA SER A 218 -13.47 0.57 6.33
C SER A 218 -13.54 0.76 4.81
N ILE A 219 -12.50 1.33 4.18
CA ILE A 219 -12.42 1.46 2.72
C ILE A 219 -12.43 0.08 2.05
N LEU A 220 -11.62 -0.87 2.52
CA LEU A 220 -11.56 -2.21 1.94
C LEU A 220 -12.92 -2.93 2.05
N LYS A 221 -13.58 -2.84 3.22
CA LYS A 221 -14.93 -3.41 3.45
C LYS A 221 -15.98 -2.77 2.54
N SER A 222 -16.01 -1.44 2.52
CA SER A 222 -16.95 -0.69 1.68
C SER A 222 -16.79 -1.05 0.21
N THR A 223 -15.55 -1.06 -0.30
CA THR A 223 -15.26 -1.40 -1.68
C THR A 223 -15.69 -2.84 -2.03
N LEU A 224 -15.44 -3.81 -1.14
CA LEU A 224 -15.85 -5.21 -1.35
C LEU A 224 -17.37 -5.38 -1.43
N ASN A 225 -18.12 -4.54 -0.71
CA ASN A 225 -19.58 -4.61 -0.64
C ASN A 225 -20.29 -3.72 -1.67
N SER A 226 -19.55 -2.90 -2.43
CA SER A 226 -20.12 -2.00 -3.43
C SER A 226 -20.47 -2.70 -4.73
N ASP A 227 -21.41 -2.14 -5.47
CA ASP A 227 -21.68 -2.53 -6.85
C ASP A 227 -20.62 -1.93 -7.80
N PRO A 228 -20.20 -2.66 -8.85
CA PRO A 228 -19.19 -2.16 -9.77
C PRO A 228 -19.75 -1.12 -10.74
N ILE A 229 -19.04 -0.02 -10.94
CA ILE A 229 -19.29 0.93 -12.02
C ILE A 229 -18.34 0.62 -13.18
N LEU A 230 -18.87 0.07 -14.27
CA LEU A 230 -18.09 -0.44 -15.40
C LEU A 230 -18.14 0.47 -16.66
N HIS A 231 -18.47 1.73 -16.47
CA HIS A 231 -18.61 2.69 -17.58
C HIS A 231 -17.86 4.02 -17.31
N CYS A 232 -16.81 3.97 -16.51
CA CYS A 232 -15.88 5.11 -16.33
C CYS A 232 -14.87 5.22 -17.49
N TYR A 233 -14.52 4.09 -18.13
CA TYR A 233 -13.64 3.97 -19.31
C TYR A 233 -12.31 4.67 -19.21
N GLY A 234 -11.76 4.94 -18.01
CA GLY A 234 -10.54 5.73 -17.87
C GLY A 234 -10.68 7.20 -18.28
N LEU A 235 -11.92 7.73 -18.38
CA LEU A 235 -12.20 9.10 -18.82
C LEU A 235 -11.56 10.19 -17.94
N HIS A 236 -11.07 9.86 -16.76
CA HIS A 236 -10.32 10.82 -15.91
C HIS A 236 -9.03 11.31 -16.59
N GLU A 237 -8.30 10.44 -17.32
CA GLU A 237 -7.11 10.86 -18.09
C GLU A 237 -7.50 11.81 -19.25
N TRP A 238 -8.66 11.59 -19.85
CA TRP A 238 -9.21 12.48 -20.88
C TRP A 238 -9.69 13.80 -20.29
N ALA A 239 -10.33 13.76 -19.11
CA ALA A 239 -10.77 14.95 -18.39
C ALA A 239 -9.61 15.87 -17.98
N MET A 240 -8.42 15.33 -17.74
CA MET A 240 -7.20 16.11 -17.51
C MET A 240 -6.78 16.93 -18.74
N GLN A 241 -7.12 16.47 -19.94
CA GLN A 241 -6.78 17.09 -21.22
C GLN A 241 -7.96 17.82 -21.88
N TYR A 242 -9.11 17.87 -21.22
CA TYR A 242 -10.31 18.51 -21.73
C TYR A 242 -10.10 20.02 -21.84
N TRP A 243 -10.32 20.55 -23.04
CA TRP A 243 -10.11 21.97 -23.33
C TRP A 243 -11.08 22.46 -24.39
N PRO A 244 -12.32 22.82 -24.01
CA PRO A 244 -13.31 23.40 -24.93
C PRO A 244 -12.94 24.83 -25.31
N GLU A 245 -13.60 25.34 -26.36
CA GLU A 245 -13.41 26.71 -26.83
C GLU A 245 -13.76 27.73 -25.72
N GLY A 246 -12.92 28.71 -25.53
CA GLY A 246 -13.09 29.77 -24.53
C GLY A 246 -12.70 29.40 -23.11
N ALA A 247 -12.27 28.16 -22.85
CA ALA A 247 -11.74 27.74 -21.56
C ALA A 247 -10.23 27.98 -21.45
N ASP A 248 -9.72 28.06 -20.21
CA ASP A 248 -8.29 28.05 -19.95
C ASP A 248 -7.65 26.73 -20.36
N PRO A 249 -6.40 26.74 -20.89
CA PRO A 249 -5.71 25.53 -21.24
C PRO A 249 -5.51 24.63 -20.02
N PRO A 250 -5.63 23.28 -20.18
CA PRO A 250 -5.34 22.39 -19.11
C PRO A 250 -3.89 22.57 -18.64
N PRO A 251 -3.58 22.35 -17.36
CA PRO A 251 -2.25 22.46 -16.80
C PRO A 251 -1.34 21.35 -17.34
N SER A 252 -1.01 21.40 -18.63
CA SER A 252 -0.33 20.35 -19.40
C SER A 252 1.05 19.96 -18.86
N ALA A 253 1.68 20.84 -18.08
CA ALA A 253 3.01 20.59 -17.54
C ALA A 253 3.07 19.51 -16.43
N LYS A 254 1.93 18.95 -15.98
CA LYS A 254 1.88 18.10 -14.79
C LYS A 254 1.55 16.64 -15.05
N TYR A 255 0.94 16.31 -16.19
CA TYR A 255 0.38 14.97 -16.40
C TYR A 255 0.87 14.43 -17.74
N GLN A 256 1.76 13.42 -17.70
CA GLN A 256 2.26 12.75 -18.89
C GLN A 256 2.76 13.74 -19.98
N SER A 257 3.27 14.90 -19.57
CA SER A 257 3.67 15.98 -20.50
C SER A 257 4.79 15.58 -21.48
N SER A 258 5.50 14.49 -21.19
CA SER A 258 6.50 13.88 -22.07
C SER A 258 5.90 13.05 -23.19
N LEU A 259 4.60 12.71 -23.13
CA LEU A 259 3.93 11.90 -24.14
C LEU A 259 3.12 12.75 -25.11
N ASN A 260 3.19 12.42 -26.39
CA ASN A 260 2.32 12.99 -27.38
C ASN A 260 0.89 12.49 -27.24
N LEU A 261 -0.09 13.31 -27.62
CA LEU A 261 -1.47 12.87 -27.75
C LEU A 261 -1.61 11.99 -29.00
N ARG A 262 -2.28 10.83 -28.89
CA ARG A 262 -2.58 9.94 -30.01
C ARG A 262 -3.81 10.39 -30.80
N VAL A 263 -4.60 11.30 -30.27
CA VAL A 263 -5.82 11.84 -30.88
C VAL A 263 -5.81 13.36 -30.87
N SER A 264 -6.62 13.99 -31.73
CA SER A 264 -6.75 15.44 -31.76
C SER A 264 -7.50 15.98 -30.53
N ARG A 265 -7.31 17.26 -30.22
CA ARG A 265 -8.02 17.98 -29.15
C ARG A 265 -9.54 17.87 -29.31
N GLN A 266 -10.06 17.98 -30.54
CA GLN A 266 -11.48 17.84 -30.83
C GLN A 266 -12.01 16.48 -30.40
N VAL A 267 -11.30 15.39 -30.72
CA VAL A 267 -11.68 14.02 -30.31
C VAL A 267 -11.69 13.89 -28.78
N ILE A 268 -10.77 14.54 -28.07
CA ILE A 268 -10.76 14.54 -26.59
C ILE A 268 -12.05 15.21 -26.08
N ASN A 269 -12.35 16.41 -26.56
CA ASN A 269 -13.52 17.17 -26.13
C ASN A 269 -14.81 16.40 -26.41
N ASP A 270 -15.01 15.91 -27.63
CA ASP A 270 -16.18 15.11 -28.02
C ASP A 270 -16.34 13.85 -27.15
N THR A 271 -15.22 13.21 -26.81
CA THR A 271 -15.21 11.98 -26.00
C THR A 271 -15.65 12.24 -24.56
N VAL A 272 -15.19 13.35 -23.97
CA VAL A 272 -15.54 13.77 -22.61
C VAL A 272 -17.01 14.25 -22.55
N GLU A 273 -17.44 15.08 -23.53
CA GLU A 273 -18.78 15.67 -23.56
C GLU A 273 -19.88 14.66 -23.87
N ARG A 274 -19.58 13.63 -24.66
CA ARG A 274 -20.56 12.69 -25.21
C ARG A 274 -21.51 12.08 -24.16
N LYS A 275 -21.00 11.76 -22.95
CA LYS A 275 -21.77 11.22 -21.83
C LYS A 275 -21.30 11.72 -20.46
N GLY A 276 -20.45 12.72 -20.44
CA GLY A 276 -19.77 13.18 -19.22
C GLY A 276 -18.82 12.15 -18.62
N VAL A 277 -18.26 12.49 -17.49
CA VAL A 277 -17.32 11.65 -16.72
C VAL A 277 -18.07 10.98 -15.57
N ARG A 278 -17.72 9.74 -15.25
CA ARG A 278 -18.33 8.97 -14.13
C ARG A 278 -17.25 8.45 -13.19
N CYS A 279 -16.34 9.36 -12.82
CA CYS A 279 -15.25 9.03 -11.92
C CYS A 279 -15.73 9.08 -10.46
N THR A 280 -15.56 7.98 -9.74
CA THR A 280 -15.89 7.84 -8.32
C THR A 280 -14.68 8.01 -7.41
N HIS A 281 -13.47 8.10 -7.97
CA HIS A 281 -12.24 8.17 -7.21
C HIS A 281 -11.93 9.60 -6.78
N VAL A 282 -11.95 9.85 -5.47
CA VAL A 282 -11.79 11.18 -4.88
C VAL A 282 -10.48 11.85 -5.31
N ASP A 283 -9.39 11.10 -5.28
CA ASP A 283 -8.07 11.62 -5.62
C ASP A 283 -7.87 11.95 -7.12
N ALA A 284 -8.67 11.38 -8.02
CA ALA A 284 -8.55 11.63 -9.47
C ALA A 284 -9.10 13.00 -9.88
N LEU A 285 -10.17 13.47 -9.22
CA LEU A 285 -10.85 14.71 -9.58
C LEU A 285 -9.97 15.97 -9.47
N ARG A 286 -9.03 15.96 -8.55
CA ARG A 286 -8.07 17.07 -8.37
C ARG A 286 -7.15 17.29 -9.57
N PHE A 287 -7.10 16.36 -10.50
CA PHE A 287 -6.28 16.44 -11.70
C PHE A 287 -7.09 16.88 -12.94
N PHE A 288 -8.39 16.93 -12.86
CA PHE A 288 -9.24 17.34 -13.98
C PHE A 288 -8.90 18.77 -14.42
N ALA A 289 -9.00 19.01 -15.71
CA ALA A 289 -9.07 20.38 -16.20
C ALA A 289 -10.29 21.08 -15.56
N PRO A 290 -10.20 22.37 -15.18
CA PRO A 290 -11.29 23.06 -14.49
C PRO A 290 -12.64 22.95 -15.22
N ALA A 291 -12.64 23.04 -16.54
CA ALA A 291 -13.84 22.90 -17.37
C ALA A 291 -14.45 21.47 -17.36
N ALA A 292 -13.67 20.44 -17.01
CA ALA A 292 -14.15 19.04 -16.93
C ALA A 292 -14.85 18.72 -15.62
N GLY A 293 -14.55 19.45 -14.54
CA GLY A 293 -15.13 19.18 -13.21
C GLY A 293 -16.67 19.09 -13.22
N PRO A 294 -17.39 20.07 -13.78
CA PRO A 294 -18.86 20.05 -13.86
C PRO A 294 -19.44 18.89 -14.66
N LEU A 295 -18.66 18.25 -15.54
CA LEU A 295 -19.08 17.11 -16.36
C LEU A 295 -19.04 15.79 -15.60
N ASN A 296 -18.51 15.75 -14.37
CA ASN A 296 -18.51 14.55 -13.57
C ASN A 296 -19.87 14.35 -12.87
N HIS A 297 -20.52 13.21 -13.14
CA HIS A 297 -21.84 12.87 -12.59
C HIS A 297 -21.87 12.75 -11.05
N HIS A 298 -20.73 12.54 -10.40
CA HIS A 298 -20.61 12.44 -8.95
C HIS A 298 -20.24 13.78 -8.28
N GLY A 299 -20.16 14.86 -9.05
CA GLY A 299 -19.81 16.21 -8.60
C GLY A 299 -18.40 16.62 -8.99
N ALA A 300 -18.17 17.93 -9.01
CA ALA A 300 -16.89 18.55 -9.37
C ALA A 300 -15.87 18.51 -8.21
N SER A 301 -16.36 18.39 -6.97
CA SER A 301 -15.55 18.32 -5.76
C SER A 301 -16.06 17.21 -4.88
N LEU A 302 -15.17 16.29 -4.51
CA LEU A 302 -15.45 15.18 -3.61
C LEU A 302 -14.56 15.32 -2.37
N GLN A 303 -15.18 15.11 -1.21
CA GLN A 303 -14.49 15.11 0.07
C GLN A 303 -13.93 13.71 0.39
N ARG A 304 -12.93 13.65 1.26
CA ARG A 304 -12.35 12.37 1.64
C ARG A 304 -13.37 11.36 2.18
N MET A 305 -14.38 11.84 2.92
CA MET A 305 -15.45 10.98 3.44
C MET A 305 -16.32 10.38 2.34
N ASP A 306 -16.38 11.01 1.17
CA ASP A 306 -17.07 10.45 0.00
C ASP A 306 -16.41 9.18 -0.51
N GLN A 307 -15.13 8.95 -0.21
CA GLN A 307 -14.43 7.73 -0.58
C GLN A 307 -15.14 6.49 -0.03
N LEU A 308 -15.62 6.52 1.22
CA LEU A 308 -16.36 5.40 1.82
C LEU A 308 -17.65 5.05 1.07
N ARG A 309 -18.27 6.05 0.45
CA ARG A 309 -19.54 5.89 -0.27
C ARG A 309 -19.35 5.60 -1.76
N LEU A 310 -18.30 6.15 -2.35
CA LEU A 310 -18.14 6.17 -3.81
C LEU A 310 -17.10 5.18 -4.32
N GLU A 311 -16.10 4.80 -3.50
CA GLU A 311 -15.11 3.83 -3.95
C GLU A 311 -15.76 2.47 -4.16
N GLN A 312 -15.50 1.86 -5.32
CA GLN A 312 -16.20 0.68 -5.77
C GLN A 312 -15.26 -0.30 -6.49
N LYS A 313 -15.67 -1.57 -6.50
CA LYS A 313 -14.81 -2.69 -6.92
C LYS A 313 -14.44 -2.73 -8.40
N GLY A 314 -15.06 -1.93 -9.28
CA GLY A 314 -14.69 -1.80 -10.68
C GLY A 314 -13.69 -0.66 -10.95
N CYS A 315 -13.32 0.16 -9.96
CA CYS A 315 -12.47 1.33 -10.15
C CYS A 315 -10.99 0.95 -10.29
N VAL A 316 -10.36 1.30 -11.42
CA VAL A 316 -8.93 1.02 -11.66
C VAL A 316 -8.01 1.73 -10.66
N HIS A 317 -8.37 2.95 -10.22
CA HIS A 317 -7.63 3.65 -9.16
C HIS A 317 -7.75 2.96 -7.80
N ALA A 318 -8.95 2.44 -7.45
CA ALA A 318 -9.12 1.65 -6.24
C ALA A 318 -8.30 0.35 -6.27
N HIS A 319 -7.96 -0.15 -7.46
CA HIS A 319 -7.03 -1.27 -7.61
C HIS A 319 -5.57 -0.84 -7.42
N MET A 320 -5.16 0.30 -7.98
CA MET A 320 -3.83 0.87 -7.75
C MET A 320 -3.63 1.24 -6.27
N ASP A 321 -4.65 1.78 -5.61
CA ASP A 321 -4.60 2.18 -4.19
C ASP A 321 -4.43 1.01 -3.22
N LEU A 322 -4.67 -0.24 -3.65
CA LEU A 322 -4.27 -1.40 -2.83
C LEU A 322 -2.77 -1.38 -2.50
N LEU A 323 -1.93 -0.85 -3.42
CA LEU A 323 -0.50 -0.69 -3.14
C LEU A 323 -0.25 0.34 -2.02
N LYS A 324 -0.94 1.48 -2.03
CA LYS A 324 -0.88 2.48 -0.94
C LYS A 324 -1.29 1.87 0.41
N ILE A 325 -2.38 1.12 0.39
CA ILE A 325 -2.92 0.45 1.57
C ILE A 325 -1.95 -0.63 2.05
N GLY A 326 -1.42 -1.48 1.17
CA GLY A 326 -0.42 -2.50 1.50
C GLY A 326 0.89 -1.91 2.03
N LEU A 327 1.38 -0.81 1.42
CA LEU A 327 2.58 -0.10 1.88
C LEU A 327 2.42 0.49 3.30
N LYS A 328 1.20 0.81 3.73
CA LYS A 328 0.93 1.24 5.11
C LYS A 328 1.21 0.14 6.12
N LEU A 329 0.91 -1.11 5.76
CA LEU A 329 1.23 -2.30 6.55
C LEU A 329 2.61 -2.90 6.27
N GLN A 330 3.39 -2.34 5.34
CA GLN A 330 4.69 -2.91 5.00
C GLN A 330 5.57 -3.08 6.25
N GLY A 331 6.10 -4.30 6.45
CA GLY A 331 6.78 -4.72 7.67
C GLY A 331 5.87 -5.38 8.71
N PHE A 332 4.55 -5.46 8.44
CA PHE A 332 3.53 -6.15 9.23
C PHE A 332 2.61 -7.02 8.35
N ILE A 333 2.99 -7.26 7.12
CA ILE A 333 2.19 -7.99 6.13
C ILE A 333 3.05 -9.05 5.47
N ASP A 334 2.42 -10.16 5.10
CA ASP A 334 3.03 -11.19 4.28
C ASP A 334 3.59 -10.63 2.96
N SER A 335 4.83 -10.97 2.66
CA SER A 335 5.51 -10.51 1.46
C SER A 335 4.91 -11.05 0.16
N GLU A 336 4.30 -12.25 0.19
CA GLU A 336 3.59 -12.80 -0.97
C GLU A 336 2.39 -11.93 -1.35
N LEU A 337 1.62 -11.47 -0.35
CA LEU A 337 0.51 -10.55 -0.58
C LEU A 337 0.99 -9.21 -1.17
N MET A 338 2.17 -8.72 -0.75
CA MET A 338 2.75 -7.49 -1.33
C MET A 338 3.10 -7.66 -2.82
N VAL A 339 3.55 -8.83 -3.25
CA VAL A 339 3.79 -9.11 -4.67
C VAL A 339 2.48 -9.07 -5.46
N ASP A 340 1.44 -9.75 -4.97
CA ASP A 340 0.14 -9.78 -5.62
C ASP A 340 -0.48 -8.38 -5.72
N ILE A 341 -0.36 -7.57 -4.67
CA ILE A 341 -0.81 -6.16 -4.66
C ILE A 341 -0.06 -5.34 -5.71
N LEU A 342 1.27 -5.48 -5.82
CA LEU A 342 2.06 -4.77 -6.82
C LEU A 342 1.67 -5.18 -8.24
N GLU A 343 1.49 -6.48 -8.48
CA GLU A 343 1.05 -7.00 -9.78
C GLU A 343 -0.30 -6.42 -10.20
N ILE A 344 -1.26 -6.39 -9.29
CA ILE A 344 -2.57 -5.77 -9.53
C ILE A 344 -2.45 -4.28 -9.81
N ALA A 345 -1.65 -3.54 -9.04
CA ALA A 345 -1.46 -2.11 -9.24
C ALA A 345 -0.85 -1.79 -10.62
N LEU A 346 0.12 -2.58 -11.06
CA LEU A 346 0.73 -2.46 -12.39
C LEU A 346 -0.26 -2.82 -13.50
N ALA A 347 -1.06 -3.88 -13.33
CA ALA A 347 -2.08 -4.27 -14.30
C ALA A 347 -3.19 -3.20 -14.44
N ALA A 348 -3.61 -2.61 -13.32
CA ALA A 348 -4.56 -1.51 -13.30
C ALA A 348 -4.00 -0.26 -13.99
N ARG A 349 -2.75 0.12 -13.68
CA ARG A 349 -2.10 1.27 -14.33
C ARG A 349 -1.89 1.03 -15.82
N LYS A 350 -1.54 -0.17 -16.23
CA LYS A 350 -1.38 -0.49 -17.66
C LYS A 350 -2.70 -0.30 -18.42
N LEU A 351 -3.84 -0.80 -17.88
CA LEU A 351 -5.15 -0.59 -18.50
C LEU A 351 -5.50 0.90 -18.58
N ASP A 352 -5.19 1.66 -17.54
CA ASP A 352 -5.42 3.10 -17.45
C ASP A 352 -4.63 3.88 -18.53
N VAL A 353 -3.34 3.57 -18.67
CA VAL A 353 -2.46 4.17 -19.69
C VAL A 353 -2.92 3.80 -21.11
N GLU A 354 -3.27 2.55 -21.37
CA GLU A 354 -3.72 2.07 -22.69
C GLU A 354 -5.05 2.70 -23.12
N ALA A 355 -5.90 3.09 -22.16
CA ALA A 355 -7.16 3.77 -22.43
C ALA A 355 -7.04 5.29 -22.50
N SER A 356 -5.90 5.85 -22.17
CA SER A 356 -5.64 7.29 -22.13
C SER A 356 -5.54 7.92 -23.53
N PRO A 357 -5.61 9.25 -23.65
CA PRO A 357 -5.42 9.95 -24.93
C PRO A 357 -3.95 10.06 -25.34
N TYR A 358 -3.01 9.53 -24.57
CA TYR A 358 -1.56 9.61 -24.84
C TYR A 358 -1.06 8.45 -25.70
N ASP A 359 -0.01 8.71 -26.48
CA ASP A 359 0.75 7.66 -27.14
C ASP A 359 1.83 7.11 -26.20
N ALA A 360 1.58 5.95 -25.64
CA ALA A 360 2.48 5.23 -24.76
C ALA A 360 3.05 3.96 -25.41
N THR A 361 2.91 3.79 -26.74
CA THR A 361 3.35 2.59 -27.47
C THR A 361 4.85 2.36 -27.38
N GLY A 362 5.64 3.43 -27.30
CA GLY A 362 7.09 3.37 -27.08
C GLY A 362 7.50 2.74 -25.75
N TYR A 363 6.58 2.62 -24.79
CA TYR A 363 6.78 1.99 -23.48
C TYR A 363 6.13 0.60 -23.38
N GLY A 364 5.73 0.00 -24.50
CA GLY A 364 5.10 -1.32 -24.54
C GLY A 364 3.63 -1.34 -24.08
N ALA A 365 2.98 -0.18 -24.01
CA ALA A 365 1.55 -0.10 -23.82
C ALA A 365 0.81 -0.31 -25.16
N GLY A 366 -0.30 -1.06 -25.12
CA GLY A 366 -1.24 -1.11 -26.24
C GLY A 366 -2.10 0.15 -26.32
N VAL A 367 -3.13 0.12 -27.17
CA VAL A 367 -4.15 1.16 -27.27
C VAL A 367 -5.53 0.57 -27.09
N VAL A 368 -6.31 1.12 -26.17
CA VAL A 368 -7.74 0.86 -26.01
C VAL A 368 -8.50 2.14 -26.42
N PRO A 369 -9.02 2.21 -27.66
CA PRO A 369 -9.57 3.44 -28.23
C PRO A 369 -10.98 3.73 -27.69
N ILE A 370 -11.09 4.22 -26.44
CA ILE A 370 -12.37 4.46 -25.75
C ILE A 370 -13.23 5.57 -26.36
N GLU A 371 -12.69 6.33 -27.30
CA GLU A 371 -13.43 7.24 -28.18
C GLU A 371 -14.39 6.50 -29.11
N THR A 372 -14.16 5.19 -29.35
CA THR A 372 -15.02 4.30 -30.14
C THR A 372 -15.92 3.41 -29.25
N ASN A 373 -16.98 2.86 -29.83
CA ASN A 373 -17.85 1.91 -29.11
C ASN A 373 -17.13 0.58 -28.85
N GLU A 374 -16.35 0.11 -29.80
CA GLU A 374 -15.54 -1.11 -29.73
C GLU A 374 -14.48 -0.97 -28.63
N GLY A 375 -13.79 0.15 -28.58
CA GLY A 375 -12.80 0.43 -27.52
C GLY A 375 -13.42 0.50 -26.12
N ARG A 376 -14.62 1.08 -25.98
CA ARG A 376 -15.37 1.06 -24.71
C ARG A 376 -15.78 -0.34 -24.29
N LYS A 377 -16.17 -1.19 -25.25
CA LYS A 377 -16.45 -2.60 -24.96
C LYS A 377 -15.18 -3.31 -24.49
N MET A 378 -14.08 -3.16 -25.23
CA MET A 378 -12.76 -3.73 -24.85
C MET A 378 -12.33 -3.31 -23.46
N TYR A 379 -12.43 -2.01 -23.15
CA TYR A 379 -12.08 -1.50 -21.80
C TYR A 379 -12.93 -2.17 -20.72
N ARG A 380 -14.26 -2.23 -20.91
CA ARG A 380 -15.17 -2.83 -19.93
C ARG A 380 -14.88 -4.31 -19.71
N ASP A 381 -14.62 -5.07 -20.77
CA ASP A 381 -14.32 -6.50 -20.67
C ASP A 381 -13.03 -6.71 -19.85
N ARG A 382 -11.98 -5.92 -20.11
CA ARG A 382 -10.72 -5.94 -19.34
C ARG A 382 -10.89 -5.42 -17.90
N GLN A 383 -11.75 -4.43 -17.69
CA GLN A 383 -12.09 -3.92 -16.35
C GLN A 383 -12.76 -5.00 -15.50
N VAL A 384 -13.67 -5.78 -16.08
CA VAL A 384 -14.32 -6.93 -15.40
C VAL A 384 -13.29 -8.01 -15.06
N GLU A 385 -12.43 -8.39 -16.01
CA GLU A 385 -11.36 -9.37 -15.76
C GLU A 385 -10.46 -8.92 -14.62
N LEU A 386 -10.01 -7.67 -14.65
CA LEU A 386 -9.17 -7.11 -13.59
C LEU A 386 -9.90 -7.10 -12.23
N MET A 387 -11.15 -6.68 -12.20
CA MET A 387 -11.98 -6.68 -10.99
C MET A 387 -12.06 -8.07 -10.34
N LEU A 388 -12.28 -9.12 -11.14
CA LEU A 388 -12.33 -10.50 -10.63
C LEU A 388 -10.96 -10.97 -10.08
N ARG A 389 -9.86 -10.58 -10.71
CA ARG A 389 -8.51 -10.86 -10.22
C ARG A 389 -8.19 -10.12 -8.93
N VAL A 390 -8.70 -8.91 -8.76
CA VAL A 390 -8.43 -8.04 -7.61
C VAL A 390 -9.20 -8.47 -6.37
N GLU A 391 -10.40 -9.00 -6.50
CA GLU A 391 -11.27 -9.31 -5.35
C GLU A 391 -10.59 -10.21 -4.30
N PRO A 392 -9.98 -11.36 -4.64
CA PRO A 392 -9.29 -12.18 -3.65
C PRO A 392 -8.10 -11.47 -3.00
N VAL A 393 -7.35 -10.67 -3.75
CA VAL A 393 -6.22 -9.89 -3.20
C VAL A 393 -6.71 -8.85 -2.20
N ARG A 394 -7.82 -8.15 -2.52
CA ARG A 394 -8.44 -7.17 -1.60
C ARG A 394 -8.97 -7.84 -0.33
N ARG A 395 -9.56 -9.04 -0.41
CA ARG A 395 -9.99 -9.82 0.76
C ARG A 395 -8.80 -10.18 1.64
N ARG A 396 -7.73 -10.73 1.05
CA ARG A 396 -6.50 -11.04 1.78
C ARG A 396 -5.89 -9.80 2.45
N LEU A 397 -5.94 -8.64 1.80
CA LEU A 397 -5.45 -7.40 2.39
C LEU A 397 -6.33 -6.93 3.56
N LEU A 398 -7.66 -7.06 3.44
CA LEU A 398 -8.57 -6.80 4.55
C LEU A 398 -8.28 -7.71 5.75
N ASP A 399 -8.16 -9.02 5.51
CA ASP A 399 -7.80 -10.00 6.54
C ASP A 399 -6.45 -9.65 7.21
N ALA A 400 -5.46 -9.24 6.41
CA ALA A 400 -4.15 -8.82 6.94
C ALA A 400 -4.25 -7.59 7.87
N TYR A 401 -5.14 -6.63 7.56
CA TYR A 401 -5.43 -5.49 8.42
C TYR A 401 -6.09 -5.92 9.73
N GLU A 402 -7.08 -6.81 9.66
CA GLU A 402 -7.78 -7.32 10.84
C GLU A 402 -6.84 -8.12 11.76
N VAL A 403 -6.04 -9.00 11.16
CA VAL A 403 -4.99 -9.76 11.87
C VAL A 403 -3.97 -8.83 12.53
N PHE A 404 -3.47 -7.85 11.78
CA PHE A 404 -2.53 -6.89 12.29
C PHE A 404 -3.09 -6.11 13.49
N MET A 405 -4.33 -5.60 13.38
CA MET A 405 -4.95 -4.86 14.47
C MET A 405 -5.17 -5.74 15.70
N LYS A 406 -5.55 -6.99 15.51
CA LYS A 406 -5.73 -7.96 16.61
C LYS A 406 -4.41 -8.27 17.34
N ILE A 407 -3.30 -8.37 16.61
CA ILE A 407 -1.98 -8.63 17.21
C ILE A 407 -1.38 -7.38 17.85
N ALA A 408 -1.50 -6.23 17.19
CA ALA A 408 -0.79 -5.01 17.58
C ALA A 408 -1.49 -4.17 18.64
N PHE A 409 -2.81 -4.32 18.80
CA PHE A 409 -3.63 -3.48 19.67
C PHE A 409 -4.62 -4.29 20.49
N ASP A 410 -5.00 -3.74 21.64
CA ASP A 410 -6.05 -4.31 22.48
C ASP A 410 -7.40 -4.19 21.76
N GLU A 411 -8.16 -5.29 21.71
CA GLU A 411 -9.49 -5.34 21.07
C GLU A 411 -10.50 -4.35 21.69
N SER A 412 -10.36 -4.03 22.96
CA SER A 412 -11.23 -3.05 23.66
C SER A 412 -11.11 -1.63 23.12
N LEU A 413 -10.00 -1.34 22.43
CA LEU A 413 -9.68 -0.03 21.83
C LEU A 413 -10.04 0.05 20.35
N LEU A 414 -10.39 -1.09 19.74
CA LEU A 414 -10.78 -1.13 18.34
C LEU A 414 -12.25 -0.70 18.23
N LEU A 415 -12.49 0.40 17.53
CA LEU A 415 -13.84 0.80 17.14
C LEU A 415 -14.42 -0.28 16.23
N ARG A 416 -15.67 -0.63 16.43
CA ARG A 416 -16.38 -1.52 15.52
C ARG A 416 -16.49 -0.83 14.17
N SER A 417 -16.05 -1.52 13.10
CA SER A 417 -16.07 -0.96 11.73
C SER A 417 -17.47 -0.48 11.30
N ASP A 418 -18.52 -1.00 11.92
CA ASP A 418 -19.92 -0.69 11.66
C ASP A 418 -20.31 0.71 12.17
N GLU A 419 -19.59 1.25 13.13
CA GLU A 419 -19.81 2.61 13.66
C GLU A 419 -19.36 3.69 12.67
N PHE A 420 -18.39 3.40 11.78
CA PHE A 420 -18.01 4.30 10.71
C PHE A 420 -19.00 4.33 9.54
N VAL A 421 -19.70 3.23 9.29
CA VAL A 421 -20.66 3.10 8.17
C VAL A 421 -22.05 3.55 8.60
N GLY A 422 -22.39 3.50 9.89
CA GLY A 422 -23.72 3.79 10.44
C GLY A 422 -24.07 5.27 10.64
N GLY A 423 -23.16 6.20 10.35
CA GLY A 423 -23.35 7.65 10.55
C GLY A 423 -24.35 8.35 9.60
N GLY A 424 -25.20 7.63 8.89
CA GLY A 424 -26.15 8.16 7.90
C GLY A 424 -27.51 8.62 8.45
N GLY A 425 -27.75 8.75 9.76
CA GLY A 425 -29.07 9.08 10.27
C GLY A 425 -29.16 9.86 11.60
N GLY A 426 -28.06 10.21 12.24
CA GLY A 426 -28.04 10.96 13.49
C GLY A 426 -27.48 12.37 13.30
N LYS A 427 -28.03 13.36 14.02
CA LYS A 427 -27.58 14.74 14.03
C LYS A 427 -26.05 14.80 14.06
N ARG A 428 -25.45 15.43 13.04
CA ARG A 428 -24.02 15.70 12.91
C ARG A 428 -23.51 16.30 14.23
N ALA A 429 -22.79 15.54 15.03
CA ALA A 429 -21.77 16.12 15.87
C ALA A 429 -20.74 16.72 14.91
N ALA A 430 -20.31 17.94 15.14
CA ALA A 430 -19.29 18.58 14.33
C ALA A 430 -18.02 17.74 14.43
N VAL A 431 -17.81 16.90 13.44
CA VAL A 431 -16.55 16.18 13.21
C VAL A 431 -15.77 17.11 12.31
N ASP A 432 -14.58 17.50 12.73
CA ASP A 432 -13.68 18.32 11.93
C ASP A 432 -13.59 17.74 10.53
N ASP A 433 -13.61 18.59 9.51
CA ASP A 433 -13.70 18.30 8.07
C ASP A 433 -12.64 17.32 7.54
N ASP A 434 -11.67 16.95 8.37
CA ASP A 434 -10.49 16.13 8.00
C ASP A 434 -10.65 14.62 8.27
N GLY A 435 -11.79 14.16 8.82
CA GLY A 435 -12.02 12.75 9.17
C GLY A 435 -11.18 12.27 10.38
N PRO A 436 -11.61 11.21 11.08
CA PRO A 436 -11.12 10.87 12.43
C PRO A 436 -9.67 10.40 12.50
N TYR A 437 -8.94 10.27 11.38
CA TYR A 437 -7.59 9.72 11.41
C TYR A 437 -6.51 10.63 10.77
N VAL A 438 -6.88 11.77 10.27
CA VAL A 438 -5.94 12.71 9.66
C VAL A 438 -5.53 13.72 10.71
N ALA A 439 -4.33 13.58 11.23
CA ALA A 439 -3.70 14.70 11.91
C ALA A 439 -3.43 15.79 10.84
N PRO A 440 -4.04 16.98 10.95
CA PRO A 440 -3.88 18.07 9.98
C PRO A 440 -2.41 18.41 9.69
N GLU A 441 -1.57 18.32 10.72
CA GLU A 441 -0.13 18.55 10.64
C GLU A 441 0.65 17.57 9.73
N ARG A 442 0.16 16.34 9.53
CA ARG A 442 0.84 15.37 8.64
C ARG A 442 0.50 15.59 7.18
N LEU A 443 -0.71 16.05 6.87
CA LEU A 443 -1.07 16.47 5.51
C LEU A 443 -0.38 17.77 5.11
N ALA A 444 -0.25 18.71 6.03
CA ALA A 444 0.49 19.95 5.81
C ALA A 444 2.01 19.71 5.65
N LYS A 445 2.58 18.73 6.36
CA LYS A 445 4.01 18.35 6.26
C LYS A 445 4.33 17.42 5.09
N ALA A 446 3.34 16.75 4.51
CA ALA A 446 3.53 15.90 3.33
C ALA A 446 3.65 16.70 2.02
N GLU A 447 3.49 18.02 2.05
CA GLU A 447 3.56 18.89 0.88
C GLU A 447 4.55 20.06 1.07
N PRO A 448 5.86 19.82 1.04
CA PRO A 448 6.81 20.90 0.79
C PRO A 448 6.74 21.24 -0.70
N GLY A 449 5.95 22.22 -1.03
CA GLY A 449 5.67 22.65 -2.40
C GLY A 449 4.22 22.46 -2.76
N GLY A 450 3.32 22.98 -1.91
CA GLY A 450 1.88 22.91 -2.10
C GLY A 450 1.49 23.12 -3.55
N LEU A 451 0.78 22.15 -4.10
CA LEU A 451 0.37 22.17 -5.50
C LEU A 451 -0.39 23.48 -5.75
N PRO A 452 -0.05 24.26 -6.77
CA PRO A 452 -0.57 25.64 -7.00
C PRO A 452 -2.10 25.75 -7.03
N TRP A 453 -2.81 24.63 -7.27
CA TRP A 453 -4.27 24.59 -7.32
C TRP A 453 -4.95 24.66 -5.93
N ARG A 454 -4.25 24.37 -4.82
CA ARG A 454 -4.81 24.55 -3.46
C ARG A 454 -5.11 26.01 -3.15
N LYS A 455 -4.33 26.95 -3.69
CA LYS A 455 -4.59 28.39 -3.50
C LYS A 455 -5.91 28.83 -4.15
N ASN A 456 -6.26 28.25 -5.30
CA ASN A 456 -7.46 28.65 -6.04
C ASN A 456 -8.76 28.06 -5.47
N LEU A 457 -8.71 26.99 -4.65
CA LEU A 457 -9.89 26.41 -3.99
C LEU A 457 -10.23 27.12 -2.66
N ILE A 458 -9.22 27.74 -2.00
CA ILE A 458 -9.42 28.47 -0.75
C ILE A 458 -9.91 29.90 -1.02
N GLU A 459 -9.61 30.47 -2.19
CA GLU A 459 -10.07 31.82 -2.57
C GLU A 459 -11.47 31.84 -3.20
N GLN A 460 -12.11 30.68 -3.44
CA GLN A 460 -13.46 30.57 -3.99
C GLN A 460 -14.49 29.97 -3.00
N SER A 461 -14.10 29.69 -1.77
CA SER A 461 -14.97 29.38 -0.64
C SER A 461 -14.99 30.58 0.32
#